data_9bef4e8330f6bd261675c7e3cbbac4f9
#
_entry.id   9bef4e8330f6bd261675c7e3cbbac4f9
#
_cell.length_a   1.000
_cell.length_b   1.000
_cell.length_c   1.000
_cell.angle_alpha   90.00
_cell.angle_beta   90.00
_cell.angle_gamma   90.00
#
_symmetry.space_group_name_H-M   'P 1'
#
loop_
_entity.id
_entity.type
_entity.pdbx_description
1 polymer ?
#
loop_
_entity_poly.entity_id
_entity_poly.type
_entity_poly.pdbx_seq_one_letter_code
_entity_poly.pdbx_strand_id
1 'polypeptide(L)'
;MEKRIATFEDYSIFKADADCINELSRFIVKENYKHHTGSEKSSQIADDIADVAKEELDLYGDNTYIYIVRDHHGKILGSIRVFPWNRRSTLPLEKIYGINPLEAIHPDEKFNYWHVGRFAIDTTAGISTFTLFKRLMALAVQPIVGDTYSYMVAEIDSKLLRVMNALGFVTEQLGESIYYLTSETVPISSSKQGIMGFYSKYSYLCGVA
;
A
#
# COMPACT_ATOMS: atom_id res chain seq x y z
N MET A 1 10.92 14.79 6.70
CA MET A 1 11.18 15.60 5.43
C MET A 1 11.14 14.67 4.23
N GLU A 2 10.40 15.02 3.17
CA GLU A 2 10.30 14.20 1.96
C GLU A 2 11.61 14.18 1.16
N LYS A 3 12.04 13.00 0.74
CA LYS A 3 13.18 12.80 -0.15
C LYS A 3 12.68 12.45 -1.55
N ARG A 4 12.96 13.29 -2.55
CA ARG A 4 12.64 13.00 -3.94
C ARG A 4 13.48 11.83 -4.43
N ILE A 5 12.82 10.84 -5.06
CA ILE A 5 13.47 9.64 -5.61
C ILE A 5 13.38 9.56 -7.12
N ALA A 6 12.37 10.17 -7.75
CA ALA A 6 12.27 10.23 -9.21
C ALA A 6 11.49 11.49 -9.64
N THR A 7 11.78 11.99 -10.85
CA THR A 7 11.07 13.11 -11.49
C THR A 7 10.66 12.70 -12.90
N PHE A 8 9.41 12.99 -13.26
CA PHE A 8 8.83 12.77 -14.58
C PHE A 8 8.24 14.10 -15.08
N GLU A 9 7.79 14.13 -16.33
CA GLU A 9 7.24 15.33 -16.95
C GLU A 9 6.11 15.95 -16.12
N ASP A 10 5.14 15.13 -15.65
CA ASP A 10 3.93 15.60 -14.98
C ASP A 10 3.94 15.45 -13.45
N TYR A 11 4.91 14.72 -12.89
CA TYR A 11 4.95 14.41 -11.46
C TYR A 11 6.34 14.02 -10.95
N SER A 12 6.48 14.02 -9.64
CA SER A 12 7.65 13.46 -8.95
C SER A 12 7.22 12.44 -7.91
N ILE A 13 8.11 11.48 -7.62
CA ILE A 13 7.91 10.49 -6.57
C ILE A 13 8.84 10.81 -5.41
N PHE A 14 8.30 10.75 -4.21
CA PHE A 14 9.02 11.01 -2.98
C PHE A 14 8.94 9.80 -2.04
N LYS A 15 10.03 9.56 -1.30
CA LYS A 15 9.98 8.81 -0.06
C LYS A 15 9.70 9.82 1.05
N ALA A 16 8.59 9.64 1.75
CA ALA A 16 8.15 10.52 2.82
C ALA A 16 8.37 9.88 4.20
N ASP A 17 8.31 10.68 5.23
CA ASP A 17 8.40 10.28 6.63
C ASP A 17 7.09 10.55 7.39
N ALA A 18 7.11 10.44 8.73
CA ALA A 18 5.94 10.60 9.57
C ALA A 18 5.25 11.98 9.45
N ASP A 19 5.97 13.02 9.05
CA ASP A 19 5.41 14.38 8.94
C ASP A 19 4.28 14.46 7.92
N CYS A 20 4.27 13.57 6.93
CA CYS A 20 3.25 13.55 5.88
C CYS A 20 1.98 12.76 6.25
N ILE A 21 1.97 12.02 7.36
CA ILE A 21 0.90 11.05 7.67
C ILE A 21 -0.48 11.71 7.70
N ASN A 22 -0.64 12.89 8.26
CA ASN A 22 -1.92 13.58 8.30
C ASN A 22 -2.43 13.98 6.91
N GLU A 23 -1.55 14.46 6.04
CA GLU A 23 -1.90 14.80 4.66
C GLU A 23 -2.22 13.53 3.85
N LEU A 24 -1.41 12.49 4.02
CA LEU A 24 -1.57 11.20 3.41
C LEU A 24 -2.89 10.53 3.79
N SER A 25 -3.24 10.50 5.08
CA SER A 25 -4.49 9.92 5.56
C SER A 25 -5.70 10.62 4.98
N ARG A 26 -5.64 11.95 4.89
CA ARG A 26 -6.70 12.75 4.22
C ARG A 26 -6.84 12.39 2.75
N PHE A 27 -5.73 12.24 2.04
CA PHE A 27 -5.74 11.83 0.63
C PHE A 27 -6.35 10.44 0.46
N ILE A 28 -5.88 9.45 1.22
CA ILE A 28 -6.32 8.06 1.11
C ILE A 28 -7.82 7.92 1.38
N VAL A 29 -8.30 8.47 2.49
CA VAL A 29 -9.71 8.37 2.86
C VAL A 29 -10.60 9.03 1.81
N LYS A 30 -10.22 10.23 1.35
CA LYS A 30 -10.99 10.93 0.30
C LYS A 30 -11.04 10.15 -1.02
N GLU A 31 -9.91 9.60 -1.49
CA GLU A 31 -9.89 8.79 -2.71
C GLU A 31 -10.72 7.51 -2.54
N ASN A 32 -10.69 6.84 -1.39
CA ASN A 32 -11.55 5.70 -1.12
C ASN A 32 -13.03 6.06 -1.21
N TYR A 33 -13.46 7.13 -0.54
CA TYR A 33 -14.85 7.57 -0.61
C TYR A 33 -15.27 7.95 -2.03
N LYS A 34 -14.42 8.66 -2.76
CA LYS A 34 -14.68 9.06 -4.15
C LYS A 34 -14.86 7.83 -5.07
N HIS A 35 -14.04 6.81 -4.90
CA HIS A 35 -14.09 5.60 -5.73
C HIS A 35 -15.30 4.69 -5.43
N HIS A 36 -15.75 4.64 -4.17
CA HIS A 36 -16.76 3.66 -3.78
C HIS A 36 -18.14 4.27 -3.54
N THR A 37 -18.24 5.54 -3.15
CA THR A 37 -19.52 6.20 -2.91
C THR A 37 -19.84 7.29 -3.94
N GLY A 38 -18.88 7.67 -4.77
CA GLY A 38 -18.99 8.81 -5.71
C GLY A 38 -19.07 10.18 -5.00
N SER A 39 -18.88 10.24 -3.69
CA SER A 39 -19.02 11.46 -2.88
C SER A 39 -17.97 11.55 -1.77
N GLU A 40 -17.37 12.72 -1.64
CA GLU A 40 -16.52 13.09 -0.49
C GLU A 40 -17.33 13.70 0.68
N LYS A 41 -18.66 13.71 0.59
CA LYS A 41 -19.54 14.38 1.57
C LYS A 41 -20.18 13.37 2.52
N SER A 42 -19.36 12.78 3.40
CA SER A 42 -19.85 11.97 4.51
C SER A 42 -19.47 12.66 5.83
N SER A 43 -20.36 12.66 6.81
CA SER A 43 -20.05 13.11 8.17
C SER A 43 -18.96 12.28 8.84
N GLN A 44 -18.75 11.06 8.36
CA GLN A 44 -17.80 10.10 8.91
C GLN A 44 -16.36 10.28 8.38
N ILE A 45 -16.16 11.02 7.28
CA ILE A 45 -14.83 11.20 6.66
C ILE A 45 -13.81 11.79 7.63
N ALA A 46 -14.22 12.72 8.50
CA ALA A 46 -13.29 13.35 9.44
C ALA A 46 -12.78 12.35 10.49
N ASP A 47 -13.67 11.50 10.98
CA ASP A 47 -13.36 10.46 11.96
C ASP A 47 -12.46 9.39 11.32
N ASP A 48 -12.79 8.92 10.11
CA ASP A 48 -11.98 7.95 9.36
C ASP A 48 -10.58 8.50 9.06
N ILE A 49 -10.43 9.79 8.73
CA ILE A 49 -9.11 10.42 8.53
C ILE A 49 -8.30 10.39 9.83
N ALA A 50 -8.92 10.70 10.96
CA ALA A 50 -8.26 10.70 12.26
C ALA A 50 -7.84 9.28 12.68
N ASP A 51 -8.70 8.29 12.47
CA ASP A 51 -8.43 6.89 12.76
C ASP A 51 -7.30 6.34 11.90
N VAL A 52 -7.31 6.61 10.59
CA VAL A 52 -6.23 6.22 9.68
C VAL A 52 -4.92 6.90 10.06
N ALA A 53 -4.92 8.20 10.40
CA ALA A 53 -3.72 8.91 10.80
C ALA A 53 -3.12 8.34 12.09
N LYS A 54 -3.96 8.03 13.07
CA LYS A 54 -3.53 7.39 14.32
C LYS A 54 -2.92 6.02 14.08
N GLU A 55 -3.59 5.16 13.30
CA GLU A 55 -3.07 3.83 12.97
C GLU A 55 -1.71 3.90 12.26
N GLU A 56 -1.54 4.84 11.32
CA GLU A 56 -0.27 5.03 10.63
C GLU A 56 0.85 5.49 11.56
N LEU A 57 0.56 6.37 12.51
CA LEU A 57 1.54 6.80 13.52
C LEU A 57 1.92 5.67 14.46
N ASP A 58 0.96 4.84 14.88
CA ASP A 58 1.19 3.69 15.76
C ASP A 58 2.03 2.59 15.09
N LEU A 59 1.93 2.45 13.76
CA LEU A 59 2.64 1.46 12.95
C LEU A 59 3.96 1.99 12.36
N TYR A 60 4.21 3.31 12.43
CA TYR A 60 5.40 3.92 11.84
C TYR A 60 6.67 3.51 12.59
N GLY A 61 7.71 3.12 11.85
CA GLY A 61 9.01 2.75 12.39
C GLY A 61 10.14 3.02 11.40
N ASP A 62 11.39 2.78 11.83
CA ASP A 62 12.61 3.11 11.08
C ASP A 62 12.67 2.50 9.66
N ASN A 63 12.05 1.33 9.47
CA ASN A 63 11.98 0.63 8.19
C ASN A 63 10.64 0.80 7.48
N THR A 64 9.88 1.83 7.82
CA THR A 64 8.66 2.19 7.09
C THR A 64 9.03 2.98 5.84
N TYR A 65 8.49 2.55 4.70
CA TYR A 65 8.63 3.23 3.43
C TYR A 65 7.25 3.75 3.00
N ILE A 66 7.12 5.07 2.95
CA ILE A 66 5.93 5.74 2.41
C ILE A 66 6.36 6.36 1.09
N TYR A 67 5.75 5.94 0.00
CA TYR A 67 5.97 6.55 -1.31
C TYR A 67 4.77 7.40 -1.69
N ILE A 68 5.02 8.64 -2.08
CA ILE A 68 4.02 9.62 -2.48
C ILE A 68 4.36 10.15 -3.86
N VAL A 69 3.36 10.22 -4.72
CA VAL A 69 3.44 10.90 -6.02
C VAL A 69 2.85 12.29 -5.87
N ARG A 70 3.59 13.32 -6.28
CA ARG A 70 3.11 14.70 -6.28
C ARG A 70 3.21 15.33 -7.66
N ASP A 71 2.22 16.14 -8.02
CA ASP A 71 2.31 17.02 -9.20
C ASP A 71 3.23 18.22 -8.96
N HIS A 72 3.35 19.09 -9.96
CA HIS A 72 4.17 20.31 -9.88
C HIS A 72 3.66 21.34 -8.88
N HIS A 73 2.41 21.23 -8.45
CA HIS A 73 1.79 22.10 -7.43
C HIS A 73 1.90 21.51 -6.02
N GLY A 74 2.50 20.32 -5.88
CA GLY A 74 2.67 19.63 -4.60
C GLY A 74 1.45 18.80 -4.19
N LYS A 75 0.39 18.71 -5.01
CA LYS A 75 -0.79 17.89 -4.73
C LYS A 75 -0.43 16.41 -4.79
N ILE A 76 -0.90 15.62 -3.82
CA ILE A 76 -0.75 14.16 -3.86
C ILE A 76 -1.64 13.57 -4.97
N LEU A 77 -1.03 12.76 -5.83
CA LEU A 77 -1.67 12.04 -6.93
C LEU A 77 -1.71 10.53 -6.71
N GLY A 78 -0.89 10.02 -5.80
CA GLY A 78 -0.85 8.60 -5.47
C GLY A 78 0.02 8.32 -4.27
N SER A 79 -0.22 7.20 -3.63
CA SER A 79 0.53 6.75 -2.46
C SER A 79 0.56 5.23 -2.35
N ILE A 80 1.56 4.73 -1.63
CA ILE A 80 1.64 3.37 -1.11
C ILE A 80 2.57 3.36 0.10
N ARG A 81 2.27 2.50 1.09
CA ARG A 81 3.13 2.29 2.25
C ARG A 81 3.52 0.82 2.34
N VAL A 82 4.78 0.57 2.75
CA VAL A 82 5.29 -0.75 3.07
C VAL A 82 6.19 -0.71 4.29
N PHE A 83 6.06 -1.68 5.19
CA PHE A 83 6.94 -1.84 6.36
C PHE A 83 7.07 -3.30 6.78
N PRO A 84 8.20 -3.68 7.40
CA PRO A 84 8.34 -5.01 8.00
C PRO A 84 7.60 -5.06 9.33
N TRP A 85 6.79 -6.09 9.54
CA TRP A 85 6.07 -6.28 10.79
C TRP A 85 7.02 -6.67 11.92
N ASN A 86 6.93 -5.97 13.04
CA ASN A 86 7.73 -6.20 14.23
C ASN A 86 7.22 -7.35 15.10
N ARG A 87 6.18 -8.06 14.70
CA ARG A 87 5.49 -9.16 15.41
C ARG A 87 4.88 -8.78 16.77
N ARG A 88 4.78 -7.49 17.07
CA ARG A 88 4.21 -6.95 18.32
C ARG A 88 3.04 -6.04 18.10
N SER A 89 3.16 -5.17 17.10
CA SER A 89 2.07 -4.27 16.72
C SER A 89 0.96 -5.06 16.04
N THR A 90 -0.29 -4.76 16.38
CA THR A 90 -1.46 -5.34 15.71
C THR A 90 -1.55 -4.82 14.28
N LEU A 91 -1.45 -5.72 13.31
CA LEU A 91 -1.64 -5.36 11.91
C LEU A 91 -3.11 -5.08 11.58
N PRO A 92 -3.40 -4.29 10.53
CA PRO A 92 -4.75 -4.17 10.00
C PRO A 92 -5.39 -5.54 9.68
N LEU A 93 -4.62 -6.48 9.14
CA LEU A 93 -5.01 -7.86 8.90
C LEU A 93 -5.56 -8.55 10.17
N GLU A 94 -4.90 -8.37 11.30
CA GLU A 94 -5.32 -8.93 12.58
C GLU A 94 -6.52 -8.17 13.15
N LYS A 95 -6.47 -6.83 13.10
CA LYS A 95 -7.54 -5.95 13.60
C LYS A 95 -8.86 -6.15 12.86
N ILE A 96 -8.83 -6.30 11.54
CA ILE A 96 -9.99 -6.33 10.67
C ILE A 96 -10.52 -7.76 10.48
N TYR A 97 -9.63 -8.74 10.37
CA TYR A 97 -9.97 -10.13 10.02
C TYR A 97 -9.69 -11.13 11.14
N GLY A 98 -9.01 -10.72 12.22
CA GLY A 98 -8.55 -11.66 13.26
C GLY A 98 -7.46 -12.61 12.78
N ILE A 99 -6.76 -12.29 11.69
CA ILE A 99 -5.76 -13.16 11.06
C ILE A 99 -4.36 -12.76 11.53
N ASN A 100 -3.70 -13.67 12.26
CA ASN A 100 -2.29 -13.51 12.61
C ASN A 100 -1.42 -14.18 11.54
N PRO A 101 -0.47 -13.46 10.91
CA PRO A 101 0.39 -14.02 9.87
C PRO A 101 1.22 -15.24 10.30
N LEU A 102 1.62 -15.32 11.57
CA LEU A 102 2.39 -16.44 12.10
C LEU A 102 1.57 -17.74 12.16
N GLU A 103 0.26 -17.64 12.30
CA GLU A 103 -0.65 -18.78 12.34
C GLU A 103 -1.16 -19.14 10.94
N ALA A 104 -1.50 -18.10 10.15
CA ALA A 104 -2.15 -18.27 8.87
C ALA A 104 -1.20 -18.63 7.72
N ILE A 105 0.09 -18.20 7.79
CA ILE A 105 1.04 -18.38 6.69
C ILE A 105 2.18 -19.31 7.10
N HIS A 106 3.02 -18.88 8.04
CA HIS A 106 4.16 -19.68 8.50
C HIS A 106 4.61 -19.25 9.90
N PRO A 107 4.78 -20.18 10.85
CA PRO A 107 5.19 -19.86 12.22
C PRO A 107 6.70 -19.65 12.41
N ASP A 108 7.53 -19.96 11.40
CA ASP A 108 8.99 -19.93 11.53
C ASP A 108 9.52 -18.50 11.63
N GLU A 109 10.31 -18.23 12.67
CA GLU A 109 10.86 -16.91 12.97
C GLU A 109 11.80 -16.36 11.87
N LYS A 110 12.32 -17.20 11.02
CA LYS A 110 13.17 -16.78 9.89
C LYS A 110 12.43 -15.98 8.83
N PHE A 111 11.08 -16.13 8.72
CA PHE A 111 10.31 -15.40 7.73
C PHE A 111 9.95 -14.00 8.21
N ASN A 112 10.18 -13.00 7.40
CA ASN A 112 9.77 -11.63 7.63
C ASN A 112 8.45 -11.35 6.90
N TYR A 113 7.52 -10.71 7.59
CA TYR A 113 6.23 -10.28 7.03
C TYR A 113 6.27 -8.80 6.77
N TRP A 114 6.01 -8.43 5.53
CA TRP A 114 5.97 -7.05 5.08
C TRP A 114 4.53 -6.64 4.80
N HIS A 115 4.02 -5.66 5.52
CA HIS A 115 2.69 -5.14 5.30
C HIS A 115 2.73 -4.08 4.21
N VAL A 116 1.92 -4.29 3.14
CA VAL A 116 1.72 -3.32 2.06
C VAL A 116 0.29 -2.79 2.15
N GLY A 117 0.15 -1.47 2.21
CA GLY A 117 -1.16 -0.83 2.35
C GLY A 117 -1.13 0.63 1.93
N ARG A 118 -2.23 1.33 2.19
CA ARG A 118 -2.40 2.77 1.88
C ARG A 118 -2.16 3.09 0.42
N PHE A 119 -2.50 2.14 -0.44
CA PHE A 119 -2.49 2.36 -1.88
C PHE A 119 -3.72 3.17 -2.30
N ALA A 120 -3.47 4.32 -2.90
CA ALA A 120 -4.50 5.17 -3.49
C ALA A 120 -3.92 5.93 -4.68
N ILE A 121 -4.75 6.20 -5.70
CA ILE A 121 -4.39 7.02 -6.86
C ILE A 121 -5.57 7.93 -7.21
N ASP A 122 -5.30 9.22 -7.41
CA ASP A 122 -6.24 10.17 -7.99
C ASP A 122 -6.42 9.88 -9.50
N THR A 123 -7.51 9.20 -9.84
CA THR A 123 -7.82 8.83 -11.22
C THR A 123 -8.22 10.02 -12.09
N THR A 124 -8.43 11.20 -11.51
CA THR A 124 -8.79 12.43 -12.24
C THR A 124 -7.59 13.29 -12.59
N ALA A 125 -6.37 12.89 -12.19
CA ALA A 125 -5.14 13.67 -12.37
C ALA A 125 -4.63 13.75 -13.83
N GLY A 126 -5.27 13.10 -14.79
CA GLY A 126 -4.82 13.09 -16.20
C GLY A 126 -3.59 12.24 -16.48
N ILE A 127 -3.04 11.57 -15.46
CA ILE A 127 -1.88 10.68 -15.55
C ILE A 127 -2.35 9.22 -15.63
N SER A 128 -1.65 8.39 -16.39
CA SER A 128 -1.97 6.97 -16.49
C SER A 128 -1.96 6.28 -15.12
N THR A 129 -3.14 6.00 -14.57
CA THR A 129 -3.35 5.27 -13.31
C THR A 129 -2.60 3.93 -13.31
N PHE A 130 -2.60 3.24 -14.46
CA PHE A 130 -1.92 1.96 -14.60
C PHE A 130 -0.38 2.08 -14.54
N THR A 131 0.17 3.19 -15.04
CA THR A 131 1.61 3.47 -14.92
C THR A 131 1.98 3.80 -13.48
N LEU A 132 1.20 4.65 -12.81
CA LEU A 132 1.41 4.98 -11.39
C LEU A 132 1.30 3.73 -10.51
N PHE A 133 0.28 2.89 -10.77
CA PHE A 133 0.13 1.61 -10.06
C PHE A 133 1.40 0.77 -10.14
N LYS A 134 1.91 0.51 -11.35
CA LYS A 134 3.12 -0.31 -11.54
C LYS A 134 4.34 0.28 -10.84
N ARG A 135 4.53 1.61 -10.90
CA ARG A 135 5.65 2.30 -10.24
C ARG A 135 5.58 2.20 -8.72
N LEU A 136 4.44 2.54 -8.14
CA LEU A 136 4.23 2.48 -6.69
C LEU A 136 4.37 1.05 -6.17
N MET A 137 3.77 0.09 -6.87
CA MET A 137 3.86 -1.31 -6.48
C MET A 137 5.29 -1.86 -6.61
N ALA A 138 6.03 -1.51 -7.67
CA ALA A 138 7.43 -1.92 -7.83
C ALA A 138 8.30 -1.38 -6.68
N LEU A 139 8.11 -0.11 -6.30
CA LEU A 139 8.79 0.49 -5.14
C LEU A 139 8.42 -0.21 -3.82
N ALA A 140 7.15 -0.53 -3.62
CA ALA A 140 6.69 -1.18 -2.40
C ALA A 140 7.24 -2.60 -2.23
N VAL A 141 7.33 -3.37 -3.32
CA VAL A 141 7.82 -4.75 -3.24
C VAL A 141 9.35 -4.85 -3.29
N GLN A 142 10.06 -3.80 -3.66
CA GLN A 142 11.53 -3.78 -3.73
C GLN A 142 12.21 -4.22 -2.42
N PRO A 143 11.88 -3.67 -1.23
CA PRO A 143 12.47 -4.12 0.02
C PRO A 143 12.08 -5.56 0.37
N ILE A 144 10.88 -6.00 -0.01
CA ILE A 144 10.41 -7.38 0.23
C ILE A 144 11.24 -8.37 -0.56
N VAL A 145 11.48 -8.08 -1.84
CA VAL A 145 12.32 -8.94 -2.70
C VAL A 145 13.79 -8.93 -2.27
N GLY A 146 14.27 -7.81 -1.71
CA GLY A 146 15.61 -7.70 -1.13
C GLY A 146 15.82 -8.57 0.12
N ASP A 147 14.75 -8.92 0.82
CA ASP A 147 14.80 -9.78 1.98
C ASP A 147 14.88 -11.27 1.58
N THR A 148 15.63 -12.07 2.35
CA THR A 148 15.91 -13.47 1.98
C THR A 148 14.68 -14.36 2.11
N TYR A 149 13.96 -14.24 3.23
CA TYR A 149 12.77 -15.02 3.55
C TYR A 149 11.63 -14.07 3.89
N SER A 150 10.79 -13.75 2.91
CA SER A 150 9.78 -12.72 3.09
C SER A 150 8.43 -13.10 2.49
N TYR A 151 7.40 -12.60 3.15
CA TYR A 151 6.03 -12.58 2.68
C TYR A 151 5.50 -11.15 2.66
N MET A 152 4.77 -10.82 1.63
CA MET A 152 3.89 -9.66 1.61
C MET A 152 2.55 -10.07 2.23
N VAL A 153 1.98 -9.20 3.07
CA VAL A 153 0.60 -9.28 3.55
C VAL A 153 -0.09 -7.96 3.26
N ALA A 154 -1.36 -8.02 2.91
CA ALA A 154 -2.15 -6.84 2.57
C ALA A 154 -3.66 -7.12 2.69
N GLU A 155 -4.42 -6.06 2.93
CA GLU A 155 -5.86 -5.99 2.75
C GLU A 155 -6.13 -5.19 1.46
N ILE A 156 -6.71 -5.84 0.46
CA ILE A 156 -6.76 -5.28 -0.89
C ILE A 156 -8.18 -5.31 -1.47
N ASP A 157 -8.56 -4.27 -2.17
CA ASP A 157 -9.80 -4.26 -2.95
C ASP A 157 -9.81 -5.40 -3.98
N SER A 158 -10.94 -6.09 -4.12
CA SER A 158 -11.08 -7.27 -4.97
C SER A 158 -10.80 -7.00 -6.47
N LYS A 159 -11.03 -5.77 -6.95
CA LYS A 159 -10.69 -5.38 -8.34
C LYS A 159 -9.19 -5.20 -8.50
N LEU A 160 -8.54 -4.57 -7.49
CA LEU A 160 -7.11 -4.37 -7.48
C LEU A 160 -6.36 -5.70 -7.40
N LEU A 161 -6.86 -6.67 -6.63
CA LEU A 161 -6.32 -8.02 -6.56
C LEU A 161 -6.27 -8.70 -7.94
N ARG A 162 -7.34 -8.57 -8.75
CA ARG A 162 -7.36 -9.10 -10.13
C ARG A 162 -6.28 -8.45 -11.00
N VAL A 163 -6.07 -7.14 -10.86
CA VAL A 163 -5.02 -6.42 -11.59
C VAL A 163 -3.63 -6.91 -11.18
N MET A 164 -3.38 -7.10 -9.89
CA MET A 164 -2.10 -7.61 -9.39
C MET A 164 -1.79 -8.99 -9.96
N ASN A 165 -2.75 -9.92 -9.89
CA ASN A 165 -2.57 -11.28 -10.41
C ASN A 165 -2.34 -11.28 -11.95
N ALA A 166 -3.06 -10.44 -12.70
CA ALA A 166 -2.85 -10.28 -14.13
C ALA A 166 -1.45 -9.69 -14.48
N LEU A 167 -0.85 -8.95 -13.57
CA LEU A 167 0.50 -8.39 -13.72
C LEU A 167 1.62 -9.35 -13.28
N GLY A 168 1.28 -10.52 -12.76
CA GLY A 168 2.24 -11.57 -12.43
C GLY A 168 2.52 -11.77 -10.94
N PHE A 169 1.69 -11.20 -10.06
CA PHE A 169 1.67 -11.65 -8.66
C PHE A 169 1.00 -13.02 -8.56
N VAL A 170 1.51 -13.84 -7.66
CA VAL A 170 0.84 -15.05 -7.19
C VAL A 170 0.46 -14.80 -5.73
N THR A 171 -0.83 -14.68 -5.46
CA THR A 171 -1.35 -14.35 -4.15
C THR A 171 -2.18 -15.50 -3.59
N GLU A 172 -2.19 -15.61 -2.27
CA GLU A 172 -3.03 -16.52 -1.50
C GLU A 172 -4.02 -15.70 -0.68
N GLN A 173 -5.29 -16.04 -0.74
CA GLN A 173 -6.33 -15.44 0.08
C GLN A 173 -6.33 -16.09 1.45
N LEU A 174 -6.26 -15.29 2.50
CA LEU A 174 -6.12 -15.75 3.88
C LEU A 174 -7.46 -15.89 4.63
N GLY A 175 -8.54 -15.35 4.09
CA GLY A 175 -9.86 -15.35 4.69
C GLY A 175 -10.94 -14.82 3.76
N GLU A 176 -12.18 -14.81 4.21
CA GLU A 176 -13.31 -14.25 3.45
C GLU A 176 -13.17 -12.74 3.25
N SER A 177 -13.74 -12.22 2.14
CA SER A 177 -13.80 -10.78 1.92
C SER A 177 -14.78 -10.12 2.88
N ILE A 178 -14.49 -8.89 3.27
CA ILE A 178 -15.40 -8.04 4.05
C ILE A 178 -15.52 -6.66 3.44
N TYR A 179 -16.58 -5.93 3.78
CA TYR A 179 -16.69 -4.51 3.43
C TYR A 179 -15.96 -3.66 4.47
N TYR A 180 -14.88 -2.98 4.03
CA TYR A 180 -14.09 -2.07 4.86
C TYR A 180 -13.77 -0.78 4.08
N LEU A 181 -13.91 0.39 4.72
CA LEU A 181 -13.75 1.72 4.09
C LEU A 181 -14.42 1.80 2.71
N THR A 182 -15.68 1.37 2.64
CA THR A 182 -16.55 1.42 1.46
C THR A 182 -16.19 0.46 0.32
N SER A 183 -15.20 -0.43 0.47
CA SER A 183 -14.85 -1.41 -0.56
C SER A 183 -14.93 -2.87 -0.07
N GLU A 184 -15.16 -3.79 -1.00
CA GLU A 184 -14.97 -5.21 -0.76
C GLU A 184 -13.48 -5.50 -0.69
N THR A 185 -12.99 -5.81 0.50
CA THR A 185 -11.57 -5.97 0.82
C THR A 185 -11.26 -7.43 1.13
N VAL A 186 -10.15 -7.93 0.61
CA VAL A 186 -9.70 -9.32 0.71
C VAL A 186 -8.36 -9.35 1.44
N PRO A 187 -8.20 -10.18 2.49
CA PRO A 187 -6.92 -10.40 3.14
C PRO A 187 -6.08 -11.35 2.31
N ILE A 188 -4.86 -10.95 1.96
CA ILE A 188 -3.97 -11.76 1.12
C ILE A 188 -2.56 -11.87 1.68
N SER A 189 -1.88 -12.94 1.24
CA SER A 189 -0.42 -13.04 1.29
C SER A 189 0.16 -13.31 -0.09
N SER A 190 1.45 -13.01 -0.22
CA SER A 190 2.27 -13.42 -1.36
C SER A 190 3.70 -13.67 -0.88
N SER A 191 4.24 -14.85 -1.16
CA SER A 191 5.65 -15.12 -0.87
C SER A 191 6.55 -14.28 -1.77
N LYS A 192 7.83 -14.13 -1.39
CA LYS A 192 8.85 -13.53 -2.27
C LYS A 192 8.80 -14.13 -3.68
N GLN A 193 8.68 -15.46 -3.79
CA GLN A 193 8.59 -16.13 -5.08
C GLN A 193 7.33 -15.72 -5.85
N GLY A 194 6.21 -15.54 -5.17
CA GLY A 194 4.95 -15.08 -5.76
C GLY A 194 5.01 -13.64 -6.28
N ILE A 195 5.90 -12.81 -5.71
CA ILE A 195 6.12 -11.42 -6.15
C ILE A 195 7.05 -11.33 -7.37
N MET A 196 7.95 -12.32 -7.54
CA MET A 196 9.01 -12.25 -8.55
C MET A 196 8.50 -12.16 -9.99
N GLY A 197 7.33 -12.74 -10.30
CA GLY A 197 6.71 -12.61 -11.62
C GLY A 197 6.43 -11.16 -12.02
N PHE A 198 5.93 -10.37 -11.09
CA PHE A 198 5.75 -8.93 -11.25
C PHE A 198 7.09 -8.17 -11.21
N TYR A 199 7.90 -8.40 -10.17
CA TYR A 199 9.10 -7.62 -9.92
C TYR A 199 10.13 -7.74 -11.04
N SER A 200 10.40 -8.93 -11.54
CA SER A 200 11.32 -9.16 -12.67
C SER A 200 10.91 -8.40 -13.93
N LYS A 201 9.61 -8.22 -14.14
CA LYS A 201 9.07 -7.52 -15.31
C LYS A 201 9.06 -5.99 -15.16
N TYR A 202 8.90 -5.48 -13.92
CA TYR A 202 8.65 -4.07 -13.68
C TYR A 202 9.67 -3.39 -12.75
N SER A 203 10.72 -4.09 -12.28
CA SER A 203 11.76 -3.53 -11.37
C SER A 203 12.49 -2.31 -11.96
N TYR A 204 12.59 -2.20 -13.29
CA TYR A 204 13.16 -1.02 -13.94
C TYR A 204 12.40 0.28 -13.62
N LEU A 205 11.14 0.19 -13.18
CA LEU A 205 10.32 1.34 -12.78
C LEU A 205 10.74 1.92 -11.41
N CYS A 206 11.51 1.17 -10.60
CA CYS A 206 12.10 1.67 -9.35
C CYS A 206 13.31 2.58 -9.60
N GLY A 207 13.93 2.47 -10.76
CA GLY A 207 15.11 3.25 -11.11
C GLY A 207 14.76 4.72 -11.35
N VAL A 208 15.71 5.57 -10.97
CA VAL A 208 15.72 6.99 -11.32
C VAL A 208 16.02 7.05 -12.83
N ALA A 209 15.17 7.72 -13.60
CA ALA A 209 15.51 8.10 -14.96
C ALA A 209 16.58 9.18 -14.95
#